data_8e6c80e430c142b6ef99e79c0bbf617d
#
_entry.id   8e6c80e430c142b6ef99e79c0bbf617d
#
_cell.length_a   1.000
_cell.length_b   1.000
_cell.length_c   1.000
_cell.angle_alpha   90.00
_cell.angle_beta   90.00
_cell.angle_gamma   90.00
#
_symmetry.space_group_name_H-M   'P 1'
#
loop_
_entity.id
_entity.type
_entity.pdbx_description
1 polymer ?
#
loop_
_entity_poly.entity_id
_entity_poly.type
_entity_poly.pdbx_seq_one_letter_code
_entity_poly.pdbx_strand_id
1 'polypeptide(L)'
;LQAEEQVRQIIEELAAANPTEGEAGKIARLFNSWMDVDTLNAKGTAPLEADLAPVEAAANREELARAVGALSATGVHAFFSYEVASDLNDPSRYTVFVSQSGIGLPDEAYYRDPRHAGVLAEYEAFVPRLLALGYSLDEETAAAQARAVLAMEREIAAAHMSVVDTRDVDKVNNPFTWTDFLDRTPGFAWNAAFEAAGAPLGRMADAIVANPDAIASAARLWNRTPLEDLKAYTRWRILQARAPYLTEEIDDAD
;
A
#
# COMPACT_ATOMS: atom_id res chain seq x y z
N LEU A 1 28.79 -2.66 -6.53
CA LEU A 1 29.25 -2.15 -7.85
C LEU A 1 29.57 -3.28 -8.84
N GLN A 2 30.55 -4.17 -8.61
CA GLN A 2 30.92 -5.22 -9.59
C GLN A 2 29.80 -6.28 -9.76
N ALA A 3 29.16 -6.71 -8.69
CA ALA A 3 28.06 -7.68 -8.75
C ALA A 3 26.81 -7.09 -9.43
N GLU A 4 26.50 -5.83 -9.16
CA GLU A 4 25.38 -5.10 -9.81
C GLU A 4 25.60 -4.99 -11.31
N GLU A 5 26.82 -4.65 -11.74
CA GLU A 5 27.16 -4.58 -13.15
C GLU A 5 27.05 -5.95 -13.85
N GLN A 6 27.47 -7.02 -13.18
CA GLN A 6 27.30 -8.38 -13.71
C GLN A 6 25.82 -8.77 -13.83
N VAL A 7 24.99 -8.42 -12.83
CA VAL A 7 23.54 -8.67 -12.89
C VAL A 7 22.91 -7.88 -14.03
N ARG A 8 23.28 -6.61 -14.22
CA ARG A 8 22.81 -5.78 -15.33
C ARG A 8 23.14 -6.42 -16.68
N GLN A 9 24.39 -6.83 -16.88
CA GLN A 9 24.82 -7.50 -18.11
C GLN A 9 24.03 -8.79 -18.39
N ILE A 10 23.81 -9.63 -17.37
CA ILE A 10 23.02 -10.86 -17.51
C ILE A 10 21.59 -10.54 -17.96
N ILE A 11 20.96 -9.53 -17.35
CA ILE A 11 19.60 -9.12 -17.72
C ILE A 11 19.53 -8.61 -19.16
N GLU A 12 20.48 -7.77 -19.57
CA GLU A 12 20.56 -7.23 -20.94
C GLU A 12 20.81 -8.33 -21.99
N GLU A 13 21.69 -9.28 -21.69
CA GLU A 13 21.94 -10.42 -22.57
C GLU A 13 20.69 -11.31 -22.71
N LEU A 14 19.97 -11.58 -21.61
CA LEU A 14 18.73 -12.33 -21.63
C LEU A 14 17.62 -11.59 -22.37
N ALA A 15 17.50 -10.29 -22.17
CA ALA A 15 16.52 -9.44 -22.86
C ALA A 15 16.75 -9.45 -24.38
N ALA A 16 18.01 -9.32 -24.81
CA ALA A 16 18.39 -9.36 -26.22
C ALA A 16 18.19 -10.76 -26.86
N ALA A 17 18.52 -11.83 -26.12
CA ALA A 17 18.31 -13.21 -26.58
C ALA A 17 16.82 -13.62 -26.61
N ASN A 18 16.00 -12.96 -25.82
CA ASN A 18 14.55 -13.13 -25.68
C ASN A 18 14.09 -14.61 -25.62
N PRO A 19 14.65 -15.44 -24.71
CA PRO A 19 14.24 -16.83 -24.54
C PRO A 19 12.77 -16.90 -24.10
N THR A 20 12.04 -17.93 -24.55
CA THR A 20 10.60 -18.08 -24.31
C THR A 20 10.27 -18.95 -23.10
N GLU A 21 11.21 -19.74 -22.59
CA GLU A 21 10.98 -20.74 -21.55
C GLU A 21 11.94 -20.61 -20.38
N GLY A 22 11.59 -21.24 -19.25
CA GLY A 22 12.40 -21.29 -18.05
C GLY A 22 12.52 -19.93 -17.33
N GLU A 23 13.44 -19.87 -16.37
CA GLU A 23 13.71 -18.64 -15.60
C GLU A 23 14.28 -17.53 -16.50
N ALA A 24 15.13 -17.87 -17.45
CA ALA A 24 15.67 -16.93 -18.42
C ALA A 24 14.56 -16.24 -19.24
N GLY A 25 13.54 -16.99 -19.66
CA GLY A 25 12.39 -16.44 -20.37
C GLY A 25 11.50 -15.55 -19.47
N LYS A 26 11.39 -15.83 -18.18
CA LYS A 26 10.67 -14.97 -17.24
C LYS A 26 11.39 -13.62 -17.06
N ILE A 27 12.71 -13.66 -16.87
CA ILE A 27 13.53 -12.45 -16.71
C ILE A 27 13.46 -11.59 -17.97
N ALA A 28 13.65 -12.19 -19.15
CA ALA A 28 13.60 -11.47 -20.42
C ALA A 28 12.22 -10.81 -20.65
N ARG A 29 11.13 -11.53 -20.42
CA ARG A 29 9.77 -10.97 -20.57
C ARG A 29 9.50 -9.83 -19.60
N LEU A 30 9.89 -9.99 -18.33
CA LEU A 30 9.70 -8.95 -17.32
C LEU A 30 10.45 -7.68 -17.72
N PHE A 31 11.73 -7.81 -18.03
CA PHE A 31 12.57 -6.67 -18.43
C PHE A 31 12.04 -5.99 -19.71
N ASN A 32 11.79 -6.78 -20.76
CA ASN A 32 11.29 -6.24 -22.03
C ASN A 32 9.92 -5.56 -21.87
N SER A 33 9.02 -6.11 -21.03
CA SER A 33 7.72 -5.47 -20.77
C SER A 33 7.83 -4.17 -19.97
N TRP A 34 8.82 -4.08 -19.07
CA TRP A 34 9.10 -2.86 -18.32
C TRP A 34 9.68 -1.76 -19.22
N MET A 35 10.56 -2.15 -20.15
CA MET A 35 11.23 -1.22 -21.06
C MET A 35 10.40 -0.83 -22.30
N ASP A 36 9.22 -1.44 -22.47
CA ASP A 36 8.31 -1.13 -23.59
C ASP A 36 7.43 0.09 -23.29
N VAL A 37 8.09 1.26 -23.24
CA VAL A 37 7.46 2.55 -22.90
C VAL A 37 6.33 2.89 -23.88
N ASP A 38 6.46 2.56 -25.17
CA ASP A 38 5.42 2.80 -26.17
C ASP A 38 4.13 2.04 -25.84
N THR A 39 4.24 0.78 -25.43
CA THR A 39 3.09 -0.02 -25.00
C THR A 39 2.52 0.49 -23.67
N LEU A 40 3.35 0.89 -22.72
CA LEU A 40 2.92 1.48 -21.45
C LEU A 40 2.13 2.77 -21.69
N ASN A 41 2.68 3.68 -22.50
CA ASN A 41 2.02 4.93 -22.86
C ASN A 41 0.70 4.70 -23.61
N ALA A 42 0.67 3.74 -24.53
CA ALA A 42 -0.56 3.39 -25.26
C ALA A 42 -1.67 2.81 -24.36
N LYS A 43 -1.32 2.08 -23.29
CA LYS A 43 -2.28 1.57 -22.29
C LYS A 43 -2.82 2.66 -21.37
N GLY A 44 -2.06 3.72 -21.17
CA GLY A 44 -2.44 4.79 -20.25
C GLY A 44 -2.69 4.27 -18.83
N THR A 45 -3.81 4.71 -18.25
CA THR A 45 -4.26 4.30 -16.92
C THR A 45 -5.25 3.13 -16.91
N ALA A 46 -5.53 2.54 -18.08
CA ALA A 46 -6.44 1.39 -18.18
C ALA A 46 -6.10 0.20 -17.26
N PRO A 47 -4.81 -0.10 -16.97
CA PRO A 47 -4.46 -1.15 -16.00
C PRO A 47 -5.01 -0.92 -14.58
N LEU A 48 -5.32 0.31 -14.18
CA LEU A 48 -5.90 0.63 -12.87
C LEU A 48 -7.36 0.18 -12.73
N GLU A 49 -8.09 -0.03 -13.84
CA GLU A 49 -9.52 -0.30 -13.81
C GLU A 49 -9.87 -1.53 -12.97
N ALA A 50 -9.06 -2.58 -13.03
CA ALA A 50 -9.27 -3.80 -12.25
C ALA A 50 -9.16 -3.57 -10.73
N ASP A 51 -8.24 -2.72 -10.30
CA ASP A 51 -8.03 -2.36 -8.90
C ASP A 51 -9.11 -1.35 -8.43
N LEU A 52 -9.56 -0.47 -9.31
CA LEU A 52 -10.53 0.59 -9.01
C LEU A 52 -11.98 0.08 -8.96
N ALA A 53 -12.36 -0.82 -9.85
CA ALA A 53 -13.75 -1.25 -9.98
C ALA A 53 -14.39 -1.71 -8.66
N PRO A 54 -13.76 -2.53 -7.81
CA PRO A 54 -14.34 -2.91 -6.53
C PRO A 54 -14.41 -1.75 -5.53
N VAL A 55 -13.51 -0.77 -5.61
CA VAL A 55 -13.51 0.44 -4.77
C VAL A 55 -14.69 1.34 -5.14
N GLU A 56 -14.89 1.58 -6.44
CA GLU A 56 -15.99 2.40 -6.94
C GLU A 56 -17.37 1.77 -6.65
N ALA A 57 -17.48 0.45 -6.82
CA ALA A 57 -18.71 -0.30 -6.60
C ALA A 57 -19.11 -0.39 -5.12
N ALA A 58 -18.18 -0.17 -4.17
CA ALA A 58 -18.45 -0.30 -2.74
C ALA A 58 -19.54 0.68 -2.30
N ALA A 59 -20.68 0.17 -1.83
CA ALA A 59 -21.81 0.96 -1.33
C ALA A 59 -21.72 1.24 0.18
N ASN A 60 -20.80 0.56 0.88
CA ASN A 60 -20.61 0.70 2.33
C ASN A 60 -19.16 0.38 2.72
N ARG A 61 -18.82 0.62 4.01
CA ARG A 61 -17.46 0.43 4.54
C ARG A 61 -17.00 -1.01 4.55
N GLU A 62 -17.89 -1.98 4.67
CA GLU A 62 -17.53 -3.40 4.66
C GLU A 62 -17.14 -3.84 3.24
N GLU A 63 -17.89 -3.44 2.23
CA GLU A 63 -17.55 -3.70 0.83
C GLU A 63 -16.22 -3.04 0.45
N LEU A 64 -15.98 -1.79 0.90
CA LEU A 64 -14.70 -1.13 0.70
C LEU A 64 -13.56 -1.83 1.45
N ALA A 65 -13.80 -2.36 2.66
CA ALA A 65 -12.81 -3.15 3.39
C ALA A 65 -12.45 -4.45 2.65
N ARG A 66 -13.42 -5.10 1.99
CA ARG A 66 -13.15 -6.25 1.08
C ARG A 66 -12.26 -5.84 -0.08
N ALA A 67 -12.54 -4.71 -0.72
CA ALA A 67 -11.69 -4.19 -1.81
C ALA A 67 -10.26 -3.91 -1.31
N VAL A 68 -10.11 -3.25 -0.16
CA VAL A 68 -8.80 -3.00 0.48
C VAL A 68 -8.07 -4.30 0.80
N GLY A 69 -8.77 -5.32 1.29
CA GLY A 69 -8.19 -6.63 1.56
C GLY A 69 -7.65 -7.30 0.29
N ALA A 70 -8.43 -7.32 -0.79
CA ALA A 70 -8.00 -7.86 -2.07
C ALA A 70 -6.80 -7.09 -2.64
N LEU A 71 -6.81 -5.77 -2.56
CA LEU A 71 -5.71 -4.89 -2.96
C LEU A 71 -4.44 -5.16 -2.16
N SER A 72 -4.56 -5.39 -0.84
CA SER A 72 -3.42 -5.69 0.03
C SER A 72 -2.69 -6.97 -0.39
N ALA A 73 -3.41 -7.97 -0.91
CA ALA A 73 -2.80 -9.20 -1.46
C ALA A 73 -1.96 -8.95 -2.72
N THR A 74 -2.14 -7.82 -3.39
CA THR A 74 -1.39 -7.40 -4.57
C THR A 74 -0.40 -6.25 -4.32
N GLY A 75 -0.11 -5.97 -3.04
CA GLY A 75 0.87 -4.97 -2.64
C GLY A 75 0.34 -3.54 -2.49
N VAL A 76 -0.97 -3.31 -2.63
CA VAL A 76 -1.59 -2.00 -2.36
C VAL A 76 -2.09 -1.97 -0.92
N HIS A 77 -1.33 -1.34 -0.03
CA HIS A 77 -1.67 -1.26 1.39
C HIS A 77 -2.40 0.05 1.72
N ALA A 78 -3.49 -0.04 2.47
CA ALA A 78 -4.14 1.11 3.09
C ALA A 78 -3.43 1.47 4.42
N PHE A 79 -4.15 1.65 5.52
CA PHE A 79 -3.58 2.04 6.81
C PHE A 79 -2.89 0.89 7.59
N PHE A 80 -2.90 -0.31 7.05
CA PHE A 80 -2.19 -1.48 7.59
C PHE A 80 -1.50 -2.25 6.48
N SER A 81 -0.46 -2.97 6.85
CA SER A 81 0.14 -4.03 6.06
C SER A 81 0.10 -5.33 6.85
N TYR A 82 0.23 -6.45 6.17
CA TYR A 82 0.37 -7.76 6.82
C TYR A 82 1.37 -8.62 6.07
N GLU A 83 1.99 -9.50 6.82
CA GLU A 83 2.86 -10.54 6.27
C GLU A 83 2.70 -11.83 7.07
N VAL A 84 3.11 -12.94 6.49
CA VAL A 84 3.19 -14.24 7.17
C VAL A 84 4.66 -14.59 7.34
N ALA A 85 5.11 -14.65 8.58
CA ALA A 85 6.49 -14.93 8.92
C ALA A 85 6.58 -15.90 10.11
N SER A 86 7.78 -16.37 10.43
CA SER A 86 8.02 -17.19 11.63
C SER A 86 7.64 -16.40 12.88
N ASP A 87 6.88 -17.05 13.77
CA ASP A 87 6.47 -16.45 15.03
C ASP A 87 7.70 -16.12 15.90
N LEU A 88 7.75 -14.91 16.42
CA LEU A 88 8.86 -14.45 17.27
C LEU A 88 8.94 -15.23 18.61
N ASN A 89 7.82 -15.81 19.07
CA ASN A 89 7.72 -16.52 20.33
C ASN A 89 7.80 -18.05 20.15
N ASP A 90 7.54 -18.55 18.93
CA ASP A 90 7.67 -19.97 18.57
C ASP A 90 8.14 -20.11 17.11
N PRO A 91 9.45 -20.12 16.85
CA PRO A 91 10.00 -20.19 15.49
C PRO A 91 9.63 -21.47 14.71
N SER A 92 9.01 -22.47 15.35
CA SER A 92 8.55 -23.70 14.68
C SER A 92 7.24 -23.51 13.89
N ARG A 93 6.57 -22.37 14.04
CA ARG A 93 5.31 -22.04 13.37
C ARG A 93 5.36 -20.70 12.66
N TYR A 94 4.43 -20.49 11.75
CA TYR A 94 4.18 -19.21 11.10
C TYR A 94 2.98 -18.53 11.74
N THR A 95 3.02 -17.21 11.81
CA THR A 95 1.90 -16.36 12.24
C THR A 95 1.73 -15.15 11.33
N VAL A 96 0.60 -14.49 11.45
CA VAL A 96 0.34 -13.23 10.73
C VAL A 96 0.88 -12.07 11.55
N PHE A 97 1.68 -11.23 10.92
CA PHE A 97 2.06 -9.93 11.47
C PHE A 97 1.15 -8.86 10.87
N VAL A 98 0.66 -7.96 11.71
CA VAL A 98 -0.11 -6.78 11.29
C VAL A 98 0.66 -5.55 11.74
N SER A 99 1.00 -4.69 10.77
CA SER A 99 1.85 -3.52 10.99
C SER A 99 1.19 -2.25 10.48
N GLN A 100 1.60 -1.11 11.06
CA GLN A 100 1.18 0.21 10.60
C GLN A 100 1.62 0.46 9.15
N SER A 101 0.78 1.15 8.39
CA SER A 101 1.02 1.55 7.00
C SER A 101 0.12 2.73 6.64
N GLY A 102 0.11 3.16 5.40
CA GLY A 102 -0.92 4.06 4.86
C GLY A 102 -0.57 5.53 4.83
N ILE A 103 0.70 5.86 4.93
CA ILE A 103 1.23 7.19 4.67
C ILE A 103 2.04 7.17 3.37
N GLY A 104 2.08 8.29 2.66
CA GLY A 104 2.81 8.40 1.40
C GLY A 104 4.26 8.84 1.57
N LEU A 105 4.58 9.54 2.66
CA LEU A 105 5.96 9.90 3.01
C LEU A 105 6.64 8.77 3.80
N PRO A 106 7.98 8.72 3.86
CA PRO A 106 8.73 7.58 4.38
C PRO A 106 8.40 7.20 5.83
N ASP A 107 8.11 8.16 6.70
CA ASP A 107 7.73 7.93 8.08
C ASP A 107 6.90 9.09 8.68
N GLU A 108 6.42 8.91 9.90
CA GLU A 108 5.54 9.85 10.60
C GLU A 108 6.20 11.20 10.90
N ALA A 109 7.53 11.24 10.99
CA ALA A 109 8.26 12.48 11.31
C ALA A 109 8.13 13.51 10.18
N TYR A 110 7.97 13.06 8.92
CA TYR A 110 7.76 13.96 7.80
C TYR A 110 6.45 14.78 7.91
N TYR A 111 5.47 14.30 8.65
CA TYR A 111 4.19 15.00 8.84
C TYR A 111 4.18 15.98 10.01
N ARG A 112 5.17 15.92 10.92
CA ARG A 112 5.14 16.70 12.18
C ARG A 112 6.44 17.44 12.52
N ASP A 113 7.59 16.99 12.02
CA ASP A 113 8.87 17.61 12.34
C ASP A 113 9.14 18.80 11.40
N PRO A 114 9.35 20.02 11.96
CA PRO A 114 9.63 21.21 11.14
C PRO A 114 10.84 21.07 10.21
N ARG A 115 11.77 20.16 10.51
CA ARG A 115 12.92 19.89 9.63
C ARG A 115 12.50 19.32 8.26
N HIS A 116 11.34 18.70 8.18
CA HIS A 116 10.78 18.09 6.96
C HIS A 116 9.67 18.94 6.31
N ALA A 117 9.43 20.16 6.81
CA ALA A 117 8.34 21.00 6.33
C ALA A 117 8.42 21.29 4.81
N GLY A 118 9.63 21.40 4.24
CA GLY A 118 9.83 21.57 2.79
C GLY A 118 9.35 20.35 2.00
N VAL A 119 9.74 19.15 2.43
CA VAL A 119 9.33 17.89 1.79
C VAL A 119 7.81 17.69 1.90
N LEU A 120 7.24 17.99 3.07
CA LEU A 120 5.79 17.91 3.26
C LEU A 120 5.05 18.87 2.31
N ALA A 121 5.53 20.10 2.16
CA ALA A 121 4.91 21.07 1.25
C ALA A 121 5.00 20.63 -0.23
N GLU A 122 6.11 20.04 -0.64
CA GLU A 122 6.27 19.46 -1.98
C GLU A 122 5.32 18.27 -2.19
N TYR A 123 5.20 17.40 -1.20
CA TYR A 123 4.26 16.29 -1.23
C TYR A 123 2.80 16.74 -1.30
N GLU A 124 2.42 17.77 -0.55
CA GLU A 124 1.07 18.35 -0.59
C GLU A 124 0.72 18.97 -1.96
N ALA A 125 1.71 19.50 -2.66
CA ALA A 125 1.55 19.99 -4.04
C ALA A 125 1.55 18.85 -5.08
N PHE A 126 2.26 17.77 -4.79
CA PHE A 126 2.38 16.59 -5.64
C PHE A 126 1.08 15.77 -5.71
N VAL A 127 0.43 15.49 -4.56
CA VAL A 127 -0.76 14.62 -4.49
C VAL A 127 -1.88 15.05 -5.45
N PRO A 128 -2.35 16.32 -5.49
CA PRO A 128 -3.41 16.71 -6.42
C PRO A 128 -2.97 16.62 -7.89
N ARG A 129 -1.69 16.90 -8.19
CA ARG A 129 -1.16 16.80 -9.54
C ARG A 129 -1.18 15.36 -10.04
N LEU A 130 -0.70 14.40 -9.23
CA LEU A 130 -0.69 13.00 -9.61
C LEU A 130 -2.12 12.42 -9.71
N LEU A 131 -3.04 12.81 -8.81
CA LEU A 131 -4.45 12.43 -8.91
C LEU A 131 -5.11 12.94 -10.20
N ALA A 132 -4.85 14.21 -10.58
CA ALA A 132 -5.36 14.78 -11.81
C ALA A 132 -4.85 14.00 -13.04
N LEU A 133 -3.55 13.69 -13.06
CA LEU A 133 -2.91 12.96 -14.15
C LEU A 133 -3.42 11.50 -14.22
N GLY A 134 -3.37 10.79 -13.10
CA GLY A 134 -3.71 9.35 -13.04
C GLY A 134 -5.18 9.04 -13.31
N TYR A 135 -6.08 9.96 -12.97
CA TYR A 135 -7.53 9.75 -13.09
C TYR A 135 -8.23 10.74 -14.03
N SER A 136 -7.45 11.55 -14.78
CA SER A 136 -7.97 12.58 -15.69
C SER A 136 -8.99 13.51 -15.02
N LEU A 137 -8.71 13.91 -13.76
CA LEU A 137 -9.58 14.78 -12.99
C LEU A 137 -9.33 16.25 -13.34
N ASP A 138 -10.38 17.07 -13.24
CA ASP A 138 -10.20 18.52 -13.22
C ASP A 138 -9.50 18.97 -11.93
N GLU A 139 -8.93 20.18 -11.95
CA GLU A 139 -8.14 20.72 -10.84
C GLU A 139 -8.92 20.82 -9.52
N GLU A 140 -10.20 21.20 -9.58
CA GLU A 140 -11.05 21.35 -8.40
C GLU A 140 -11.31 19.98 -7.74
N THR A 141 -11.66 18.97 -8.53
CA THR A 141 -11.91 17.61 -8.08
C THR A 141 -10.63 16.97 -7.53
N ALA A 142 -9.49 17.11 -8.23
CA ALA A 142 -8.21 16.60 -7.77
C ALA A 142 -7.78 17.25 -6.44
N ALA A 143 -7.93 18.56 -6.31
CA ALA A 143 -7.63 19.27 -5.06
C ALA A 143 -8.58 18.87 -3.91
N ALA A 144 -9.85 18.58 -4.18
CA ALA A 144 -10.78 18.11 -3.17
C ALA A 144 -10.40 16.71 -2.67
N GLN A 145 -10.10 15.78 -3.57
CA GLN A 145 -9.63 14.43 -3.20
C GLN A 145 -8.29 14.47 -2.46
N ALA A 146 -7.34 15.29 -2.91
CA ALA A 146 -6.05 15.46 -2.24
C ALA A 146 -6.20 15.95 -0.80
N ARG A 147 -7.12 16.89 -0.53
CA ARG A 147 -7.40 17.34 0.85
C ARG A 147 -7.88 16.19 1.74
N ALA A 148 -8.76 15.31 1.25
CA ALA A 148 -9.23 14.15 1.98
C ALA A 148 -8.09 13.15 2.25
N VAL A 149 -7.27 12.86 1.24
CA VAL A 149 -6.08 11.99 1.34
C VAL A 149 -5.12 12.52 2.40
N LEU A 150 -4.68 13.77 2.27
CA LEU A 150 -3.71 14.38 3.17
C LEU A 150 -4.22 14.52 4.61
N ALA A 151 -5.51 14.77 4.79
CA ALA A 151 -6.12 14.77 6.11
C ALA A 151 -6.07 13.38 6.76
N MET A 152 -6.38 12.33 6.02
CA MET A 152 -6.27 10.95 6.51
C MET A 152 -4.83 10.57 6.83
N GLU A 153 -3.89 10.84 5.95
CA GLU A 153 -2.48 10.50 6.15
C GLU A 153 -1.90 11.21 7.38
N ARG A 154 -2.23 12.47 7.61
CA ARG A 154 -1.80 13.18 8.81
C ARG A 154 -2.32 12.55 10.10
N GLU A 155 -3.59 12.12 10.13
CA GLU A 155 -4.14 11.44 11.30
C GLU A 155 -3.54 10.04 11.49
N ILE A 156 -3.28 9.31 10.41
CA ILE A 156 -2.59 8.02 10.44
C ILE A 156 -1.16 8.22 10.98
N ALA A 157 -0.40 9.15 10.40
CA ALA A 157 0.97 9.45 10.81
C ALA A 157 1.07 9.89 12.29
N ALA A 158 0.09 10.66 12.78
CA ALA A 158 0.06 11.09 14.17
C ALA A 158 -0.03 9.93 15.18
N ALA A 159 -0.58 8.79 14.75
CA ALA A 159 -0.70 7.58 15.55
C ALA A 159 0.44 6.57 15.33
N HIS A 160 1.27 6.77 14.31
CA HIS A 160 2.37 5.86 14.01
C HIS A 160 3.46 5.88 15.08
N MET A 161 3.99 4.71 15.34
CA MET A 161 5.23 4.52 16.09
C MET A 161 6.41 5.04 15.27
N SER A 162 7.42 5.59 15.94
CA SER A 162 8.62 6.07 15.26
C SER A 162 9.41 4.95 14.57
N VAL A 163 10.13 5.29 13.50
CA VAL A 163 11.00 4.32 12.78
C VAL A 163 12.03 3.68 13.73
N VAL A 164 12.48 4.39 14.75
CA VAL A 164 13.41 3.84 15.73
C VAL A 164 12.71 2.76 16.58
N ASP A 165 11.50 3.05 17.03
CA ASP A 165 10.72 2.11 17.85
C ASP A 165 10.24 0.90 17.06
N THR A 166 9.96 1.02 15.75
CA THR A 166 9.57 -0.13 14.91
C THR A 166 10.68 -1.17 14.72
N ARG A 167 11.92 -0.83 15.08
CA ARG A 167 13.07 -1.76 15.05
C ARG A 167 13.33 -2.44 16.40
N ASP A 168 12.62 -2.04 17.42
CA ASP A 168 12.71 -2.63 18.76
C ASP A 168 11.77 -3.82 18.87
N VAL A 169 12.35 -5.03 18.89
CA VAL A 169 11.58 -6.30 18.92
C VAL A 169 10.65 -6.36 20.14
N ASP A 170 11.06 -5.82 21.29
CA ASP A 170 10.23 -5.83 22.51
C ASP A 170 8.98 -4.94 22.35
N LYS A 171 9.06 -3.91 21.51
CA LYS A 171 7.93 -3.01 21.23
C LYS A 171 6.98 -3.56 20.16
N VAL A 172 7.49 -4.29 19.17
CA VAL A 172 6.69 -4.77 18.04
C VAL A 172 6.20 -6.22 18.21
N ASN A 173 6.67 -6.94 19.20
CA ASN A 173 6.22 -8.30 19.49
C ASN A 173 5.01 -8.30 20.43
N ASN A 174 3.84 -7.96 19.92
CA ASN A 174 2.60 -7.96 20.71
C ASN A 174 1.67 -9.08 20.21
N PRO A 175 1.70 -10.28 20.83
CA PRO A 175 0.83 -11.37 20.45
C PRO A 175 -0.61 -11.09 20.91
N PHE A 176 -1.56 -11.29 20.01
CA PHE A 176 -2.99 -11.20 20.24
C PHE A 176 -3.67 -12.48 19.79
N THR A 177 -4.68 -12.95 20.54
CA THR A 177 -5.65 -13.84 19.91
C THR A 177 -6.41 -13.08 18.83
N TRP A 178 -6.89 -13.77 17.80
CA TRP A 178 -7.67 -13.10 16.74
C TRP A 178 -8.91 -12.38 17.31
N THR A 179 -9.55 -12.95 18.32
CA THR A 179 -10.67 -12.31 19.02
C THR A 179 -10.25 -11.03 19.73
N ASP A 180 -9.15 -11.05 20.50
CA ASP A 180 -8.65 -9.84 21.18
C ASP A 180 -8.23 -8.75 20.18
N PHE A 181 -7.68 -9.15 19.04
CA PHE A 181 -7.35 -8.21 17.96
C PHE A 181 -8.60 -7.48 17.45
N LEU A 182 -9.66 -8.23 17.13
CA LEU A 182 -10.93 -7.67 16.68
C LEU A 182 -11.55 -6.73 17.72
N ASP A 183 -11.54 -7.13 18.99
CA ASP A 183 -12.11 -6.35 20.09
C ASP A 183 -11.35 -5.05 20.35
N ARG A 184 -10.03 -5.06 20.16
CA ARG A 184 -9.17 -3.87 20.38
C ARG A 184 -9.09 -2.94 19.19
N THR A 185 -9.46 -3.40 18.01
CA THR A 185 -9.38 -2.61 16.76
C THR A 185 -10.76 -2.47 16.09
N PRO A 186 -11.80 -2.01 16.82
CA PRO A 186 -13.14 -1.87 16.27
C PRO A 186 -13.17 -0.75 15.23
N GLY A 187 -14.08 -0.90 14.25
CA GLY A 187 -14.35 0.15 13.24
C GLY A 187 -13.89 -0.20 11.83
N PHE A 188 -13.12 -1.27 11.66
CA PHE A 188 -12.77 -1.83 10.35
C PHE A 188 -13.26 -3.27 10.24
N ALA A 189 -13.72 -3.68 9.06
CA ALA A 189 -14.25 -5.03 8.82
C ALA A 189 -13.10 -6.03 8.53
N TRP A 190 -12.28 -6.31 9.55
CA TRP A 190 -11.07 -7.12 9.45
C TRP A 190 -11.29 -8.48 8.80
N ASN A 191 -12.30 -9.24 9.26
CA ASN A 191 -12.60 -10.55 8.69
C ASN A 191 -12.91 -10.47 7.20
N ALA A 192 -13.72 -9.48 6.80
CA ALA A 192 -14.06 -9.26 5.40
C ALA A 192 -12.83 -8.92 4.54
N ALA A 193 -11.93 -8.10 5.07
CA ALA A 193 -10.69 -7.74 4.38
C ALA A 193 -9.73 -8.93 4.27
N PHE A 194 -9.50 -9.66 5.35
CA PHE A 194 -8.59 -10.82 5.33
C PHE A 194 -9.14 -11.99 4.50
N GLU A 195 -10.46 -12.24 4.50
CA GLU A 195 -11.10 -13.19 3.59
C GLU A 195 -10.87 -12.81 2.12
N ALA A 196 -11.05 -11.54 1.79
CA ALA A 196 -10.82 -11.03 0.43
C ALA A 196 -9.34 -11.09 0.03
N ALA A 197 -8.43 -10.97 1.00
CA ALA A 197 -6.99 -11.20 0.80
C ALA A 197 -6.62 -12.69 0.63
N GLY A 198 -7.58 -13.61 0.75
CA GLY A 198 -7.35 -15.05 0.67
C GLY A 198 -6.89 -15.71 1.97
N ALA A 199 -6.98 -15.01 3.10
CA ALA A 199 -6.57 -15.56 4.38
C ALA A 199 -7.54 -16.67 4.87
N PRO A 200 -7.03 -17.80 5.34
CA PRO A 200 -7.85 -18.88 5.87
C PRO A 200 -8.28 -18.57 7.33
N LEU A 201 -9.28 -17.70 7.54
CA LEU A 201 -9.70 -17.21 8.85
C LEU A 201 -9.91 -18.31 9.89
N GLY A 202 -10.42 -19.48 9.48
CA GLY A 202 -10.57 -20.63 10.37
C GLY A 202 -9.26 -21.22 10.92
N ARG A 203 -8.10 -20.76 10.42
CA ARG A 203 -6.76 -21.13 10.91
C ARG A 203 -6.02 -19.95 11.57
N MET A 204 -6.60 -18.77 11.55
CA MET A 204 -6.05 -17.57 12.18
C MET A 204 -6.47 -17.55 13.66
N ALA A 205 -5.75 -18.28 14.50
CA ALA A 205 -6.00 -18.30 15.94
C ALA A 205 -5.44 -17.05 16.63
N ASP A 206 -4.33 -16.53 16.12
CA ASP A 206 -3.58 -15.42 16.68
C ASP A 206 -2.86 -14.60 15.58
N ALA A 207 -2.35 -13.45 15.98
CA ALA A 207 -1.51 -12.58 15.18
C ALA A 207 -0.51 -11.83 16.08
N ILE A 208 0.62 -11.42 15.53
CA ILE A 208 1.50 -10.43 16.17
C ILE A 208 1.15 -9.06 15.59
N VAL A 209 0.74 -8.13 16.44
CA VAL A 209 0.39 -6.76 16.05
C VAL A 209 1.56 -5.85 16.41
N ALA A 210 2.31 -5.42 15.41
CA ALA A 210 3.54 -4.65 15.64
C ALA A 210 3.25 -3.29 16.31
N ASN A 211 2.14 -2.65 15.96
CA ASN A 211 1.81 -1.30 16.40
C ASN A 211 0.32 -1.22 16.83
N PRO A 212 -0.07 -1.82 17.98
CA PRO A 212 -1.49 -1.97 18.34
C PRO A 212 -2.25 -0.65 18.41
N ASP A 213 -1.64 0.40 18.98
CA ASP A 213 -2.29 1.71 19.13
C ASP A 213 -2.47 2.42 17.79
N ALA A 214 -1.49 2.31 16.87
CA ALA A 214 -1.60 2.84 15.53
C ALA A 214 -2.71 2.17 14.75
N ILE A 215 -2.78 0.83 14.77
CA ILE A 215 -3.81 0.04 14.10
C ILE A 215 -5.20 0.36 14.67
N ALA A 216 -5.34 0.43 15.99
CA ALA A 216 -6.61 0.77 16.63
C ALA A 216 -7.04 2.21 16.30
N SER A 217 -6.11 3.16 16.25
CA SER A 217 -6.40 4.55 15.87
C SER A 217 -6.87 4.64 14.42
N ALA A 218 -6.16 3.97 13.51
CA ALA A 218 -6.50 3.96 12.09
C ALA A 218 -7.86 3.25 11.82
N ALA A 219 -8.18 2.17 12.53
CA ALA A 219 -9.50 1.54 12.43
C ALA A 219 -10.63 2.48 12.89
N ARG A 220 -10.42 3.24 13.97
CA ARG A 220 -11.38 4.28 14.40
C ARG A 220 -11.50 5.42 13.41
N LEU A 221 -10.39 5.86 12.82
CA LEU A 221 -10.39 6.87 11.75
C LEU A 221 -11.22 6.40 10.57
N TRP A 222 -10.98 5.18 10.10
CA TRP A 222 -11.76 4.55 9.03
C TRP A 222 -13.26 4.58 9.31
N ASN A 223 -13.66 4.22 10.52
CA ASN A 223 -15.08 4.17 10.90
C ASN A 223 -15.77 5.53 10.85
N ARG A 224 -15.08 6.62 11.20
CA ARG A 224 -15.66 7.97 11.24
C ARG A 224 -15.53 8.76 9.93
N THR A 225 -14.63 8.35 9.05
CA THR A 225 -14.38 9.03 7.76
C THR A 225 -15.55 8.78 6.80
N PRO A 226 -16.04 9.78 6.05
CA PRO A 226 -17.04 9.59 5.00
C PRO A 226 -16.59 8.57 3.97
N LEU A 227 -17.53 7.78 3.43
CA LEU A 227 -17.22 6.70 2.48
C LEU A 227 -16.49 7.23 1.24
N GLU A 228 -16.88 8.38 0.71
CA GLU A 228 -16.25 8.96 -0.48
C GLU A 228 -14.81 9.42 -0.22
N ASP A 229 -14.51 9.91 1.00
CA ASP A 229 -13.13 10.24 1.39
C ASP A 229 -12.27 8.98 1.55
N LEU A 230 -12.86 7.88 2.06
CA LEU A 230 -12.20 6.57 2.11
C LEU A 230 -11.90 6.04 0.71
N LYS A 231 -12.82 6.21 -0.25
CA LYS A 231 -12.60 5.85 -1.65
C LYS A 231 -11.49 6.71 -2.26
N ALA A 232 -11.51 8.03 -2.03
CA ALA A 232 -10.46 8.93 -2.52
C ALA A 232 -9.08 8.52 -1.97
N TYR A 233 -8.99 8.21 -0.67
CA TYR A 233 -7.78 7.69 -0.06
C TYR A 233 -7.34 6.34 -0.67
N THR A 234 -8.27 5.42 -0.91
CA THR A 234 -7.95 4.12 -1.51
C THR A 234 -7.48 4.27 -2.96
N ARG A 235 -8.10 5.16 -3.76
CA ARG A 235 -7.63 5.52 -5.12
C ARG A 235 -6.19 6.03 -5.08
N TRP A 236 -5.89 6.93 -4.13
CA TRP A 236 -4.53 7.43 -3.95
C TRP A 236 -3.53 6.30 -3.68
N ARG A 237 -3.87 5.38 -2.78
CA ARG A 237 -3.00 4.23 -2.48
C ARG A 237 -2.80 3.31 -3.69
N ILE A 238 -3.83 3.11 -4.52
CA ILE A 238 -3.73 2.37 -5.78
C ILE A 238 -2.77 3.09 -6.72
N LEU A 239 -3.00 4.37 -6.98
CA LEU A 239 -2.19 5.15 -7.91
C LEU A 239 -0.72 5.16 -7.49
N GLN A 240 -0.43 5.47 -6.23
CA GLN A 240 0.92 5.48 -5.67
C GLN A 240 1.63 4.12 -5.81
N ALA A 241 0.93 3.02 -5.59
CA ALA A 241 1.51 1.68 -5.72
C ALA A 241 1.70 1.24 -7.18
N ARG A 242 0.96 1.82 -8.12
CA ARG A 242 0.97 1.43 -9.54
C ARG A 242 1.68 2.43 -10.44
N ALA A 243 1.95 3.66 -9.99
CA ALA A 243 2.58 4.70 -10.79
C ALA A 243 3.80 4.23 -11.57
N PRO A 244 4.74 3.46 -10.97
CA PRO A 244 5.93 2.97 -11.67
C PRO A 244 5.64 1.99 -12.82
N TYR A 245 4.40 1.54 -13.00
CA TYR A 245 3.97 0.59 -14.03
C TYR A 245 3.01 1.21 -15.05
N LEU A 246 2.84 2.52 -15.03
CA LEU A 246 1.90 3.25 -15.89
C LEU A 246 2.63 3.98 -17.02
N THR A 247 2.12 5.14 -17.44
CA THR A 247 2.79 5.95 -18.47
C THR A 247 4.07 6.57 -17.94
N GLU A 248 5.02 6.84 -18.86
CA GLU A 248 6.25 7.56 -18.53
C GLU A 248 5.96 8.91 -17.82
N GLU A 249 4.90 9.63 -18.23
CA GLU A 249 4.50 10.88 -17.60
C GLU A 249 4.06 10.69 -16.13
N ILE A 250 3.43 9.57 -15.79
CA ILE A 250 3.01 9.24 -14.43
C ILE A 250 4.19 8.74 -13.60
N ASP A 251 5.04 7.89 -14.17
CA ASP A 251 6.26 7.37 -13.54
C ASP A 251 7.25 8.49 -13.23
N ASP A 252 7.51 9.40 -14.19
CA ASP A 252 8.37 10.56 -14.00
C ASP A 252 7.81 11.59 -12.99
N ALA A 253 6.50 11.56 -12.77
CA ALA A 253 5.84 12.44 -11.81
C ALA A 253 5.84 11.88 -10.39
N ASP A 254 5.98 10.54 -10.21
CA ASP A 254 6.00 9.85 -8.91
C ASP A 254 7.42 9.85 -8.31
#